data_07d8c23db2979ac799b59ca3928d5ae8
#
_entry.id   07d8c23db2979ac799b59ca3928d5ae8
#
_cell.length_a   1.000
_cell.length_b   1.000
_cell.length_c   1.000
_cell.angle_alpha   90.00
_cell.angle_beta   90.00
_cell.angle_gamma   90.00
#
_symmetry.space_group_name_H-M   'P 1'
#
loop_
_entity.id
_entity.type
_entity.pdbx_description
1 polymer ?
#
loop_
_entity_poly.entity_id
_entity_poly.type
_entity_poly.pdbx_seq_one_letter_code
_entity_poly.pdbx_strand_id
1 'polypeptide(L)'
;MRVLNTLIVLSMILVLFLGACSAPGTAGAQQYTDPFAYCAAVGTLDTPDARYTGTQMPDSIVQGLIDEGVVTADAPADLQKNAVWRCMDGHVWACHFGANLPCQEKADTSRTPTADMESFCKENPTADVIPAAVTGRATVYEWKCTGGKAETAKQVFQVDPQGFLADFWYELPSK
;
A
#
# COMPACT_ATOMS: atom_id res chain seq x y z
N MET A 1 60.38 -58.18 -18.75
CA MET A 1 59.06 -58.40 -19.36
C MET A 1 57.94 -58.33 -18.30
N ARG A 2 57.65 -57.18 -17.76
CA ARG A 2 56.50 -56.97 -16.80
C ARG A 2 56.13 -55.52 -16.62
N VAL A 3 56.35 -54.63 -17.59
CA VAL A 3 56.09 -53.20 -17.46
C VAL A 3 55.19 -52.66 -18.60
N LEU A 4 54.66 -53.57 -19.44
CA LEU A 4 53.93 -53.13 -20.64
C LEU A 4 52.38 -53.30 -20.53
N ASN A 5 51.86 -53.79 -19.41
CA ASN A 5 50.43 -54.06 -19.27
C ASN A 5 49.67 -53.12 -18.36
N THR A 6 50.30 -52.04 -17.81
CA THR A 6 49.68 -51.16 -16.87
C THR A 6 49.25 -49.80 -17.49
N LEU A 7 49.51 -49.60 -18.78
CA LEU A 7 49.23 -48.32 -19.49
C LEU A 7 48.01 -48.35 -20.42
N ILE A 8 47.25 -49.45 -20.49
CA ILE A 8 46.07 -49.56 -21.37
C ILE A 8 44.73 -49.46 -20.63
N VAL A 9 44.71 -49.44 -19.28
CA VAL A 9 43.48 -49.43 -18.53
C VAL A 9 43.10 -48.02 -18.05
N LEU A 10 43.92 -46.99 -18.28
CA LEU A 10 43.64 -45.61 -17.79
C LEU A 10 43.09 -44.67 -18.87
N SER A 11 42.62 -45.19 -20.02
CA SER A 11 42.22 -44.35 -21.16
C SER A 11 40.75 -44.49 -21.58
N MET A 12 39.87 -45.00 -20.72
CA MET A 12 38.50 -45.26 -21.17
C MET A 12 37.42 -44.95 -20.13
N ILE A 13 37.57 -43.89 -19.30
CA ILE A 13 36.47 -43.31 -18.53
C ILE A 13 36.55 -41.77 -18.63
N LEU A 14 36.50 -41.25 -19.86
CA LEU A 14 36.09 -39.87 -20.10
C LEU A 14 34.62 -39.92 -20.54
N VAL A 15 33.74 -40.29 -19.64
CA VAL A 15 32.29 -40.18 -19.86
C VAL A 15 31.95 -38.73 -19.85
N LEU A 16 31.58 -38.23 -21.02
CA LEU A 16 30.94 -36.94 -21.29
C LEU A 16 29.76 -36.70 -20.32
N PHE A 17 29.98 -35.95 -19.26
CA PHE A 17 28.92 -35.21 -18.60
C PHE A 17 28.56 -34.02 -19.50
N LEU A 18 27.78 -34.26 -20.54
CA LEU A 18 26.96 -33.23 -21.16
C LEU A 18 25.90 -32.88 -20.15
N GLY A 19 26.24 -32.05 -19.16
CA GLY A 19 25.31 -31.38 -18.31
C GLY A 19 24.42 -30.50 -19.22
N ALA A 20 23.19 -30.92 -19.46
CA ALA A 20 22.17 -30.07 -19.99
C ALA A 20 22.02 -28.90 -19.00
N CYS A 21 22.65 -27.76 -19.27
CA CYS A 21 22.25 -26.48 -18.70
C CYS A 21 20.83 -26.21 -19.21
N SER A 22 19.82 -26.70 -18.49
CA SER A 22 18.49 -26.16 -18.62
C SER A 22 18.61 -24.69 -18.24
N ALA A 23 18.52 -23.80 -19.23
CA ALA A 23 18.36 -22.38 -18.98
C ALA A 23 17.19 -22.26 -18.00
N PRO A 24 17.30 -21.43 -16.94
CA PRO A 24 16.13 -21.11 -16.12
C PRO A 24 15.11 -20.51 -17.08
N GLY A 25 14.04 -21.28 -17.38
CA GLY A 25 12.87 -20.73 -18.03
C GLY A 25 12.50 -19.48 -17.27
N THR A 26 12.31 -18.38 -17.95
CA THR A 26 11.65 -17.19 -17.38
C THR A 26 10.30 -17.67 -16.87
N ALA A 27 10.24 -18.09 -15.61
CA ALA A 27 8.98 -18.34 -14.93
C ALA A 27 8.22 -17.00 -15.03
N GLY A 28 7.19 -16.97 -15.86
CA GLY A 28 6.32 -15.79 -15.94
C GLY A 28 5.94 -15.41 -14.51
N ALA A 29 6.04 -14.14 -14.16
CA ALA A 29 5.71 -13.68 -12.81
C ALA A 29 4.31 -14.22 -12.47
N GLN A 30 4.19 -14.89 -11.33
CA GLN A 30 2.92 -15.46 -10.89
C GLN A 30 1.89 -14.36 -10.82
N GLN A 31 0.71 -14.60 -11.42
CA GLN A 31 -0.40 -13.66 -11.44
C GLN A 31 -1.49 -14.09 -10.46
N TYR A 32 -2.18 -13.12 -9.92
CA TYR A 32 -3.22 -13.29 -8.91
C TYR A 32 -4.48 -12.54 -9.32
N THR A 33 -5.64 -13.16 -9.14
CA THR A 33 -6.95 -12.51 -9.28
C THR A 33 -7.63 -12.26 -7.94
N ASP A 34 -7.17 -12.97 -6.90
CA ASP A 34 -7.63 -12.81 -5.52
C ASP A 34 -6.72 -11.83 -4.78
N PRO A 35 -7.26 -10.76 -4.16
CA PRO A 35 -6.46 -9.73 -3.48
C PRO A 35 -5.75 -10.26 -2.23
N PHE A 36 -6.32 -11.23 -1.51
CA PHE A 36 -5.72 -11.77 -0.29
C PHE A 36 -4.52 -12.66 -0.63
N ALA A 37 -4.67 -13.57 -1.60
CA ALA A 37 -3.56 -14.37 -2.10
C ALA A 37 -2.45 -13.50 -2.70
N TYR A 38 -2.82 -12.42 -3.39
CA TYR A 38 -1.87 -11.44 -3.90
C TYR A 38 -1.09 -10.78 -2.77
N CYS A 39 -1.76 -10.19 -1.77
CA CYS A 39 -1.07 -9.52 -0.66
C CYS A 39 -0.19 -10.48 0.14
N ALA A 40 -0.65 -11.71 0.40
CA ALA A 40 0.15 -12.74 1.07
C ALA A 40 1.46 -13.06 0.31
N ALA A 41 1.45 -12.97 -1.02
CA ALA A 41 2.61 -13.24 -1.85
C ALA A 41 3.57 -12.05 -2.01
N VAL A 42 3.04 -10.82 -2.03
CA VAL A 42 3.85 -9.62 -2.31
C VAL A 42 4.34 -8.89 -1.05
N GLY A 43 3.69 -9.13 0.10
CA GLY A 43 4.01 -8.50 1.38
C GLY A 43 3.44 -7.09 1.50
N THR A 44 4.25 -6.05 1.28
CA THR A 44 3.85 -4.65 1.44
C THR A 44 4.00 -3.89 0.12
N LEU A 45 2.88 -3.32 -0.37
CA LEU A 45 2.82 -2.47 -1.57
C LEU A 45 1.72 -1.43 -1.41
N ASP A 46 2.00 -0.17 -1.76
CA ASP A 46 1.05 0.95 -1.67
C ASP A 46 -0.11 0.84 -2.68
N THR A 47 0.13 0.18 -3.82
CA THR A 47 -0.87 -0.07 -4.86
C THR A 47 -0.58 -1.41 -5.52
N PRO A 48 -1.61 -2.17 -5.95
CA PRO A 48 -1.41 -3.39 -6.73
C PRO A 48 -0.61 -3.14 -8.00
N ASP A 49 0.36 -4.01 -8.29
CA ASP A 49 1.16 -3.99 -9.51
C ASP A 49 0.66 -4.99 -10.56
N ALA A 50 1.42 -5.17 -11.65
CA ALA A 50 1.06 -6.03 -12.80
C ALA A 50 0.89 -7.53 -12.45
N ARG A 51 1.27 -7.97 -11.25
CA ARG A 51 1.02 -9.34 -10.76
C ARG A 51 -0.44 -9.54 -10.35
N TYR A 52 -1.14 -8.45 -10.03
CA TYR A 52 -2.58 -8.49 -9.77
C TYR A 52 -3.35 -8.26 -11.08
N THR A 53 -4.18 -9.23 -11.48
CA THR A 53 -4.95 -9.21 -12.73
C THR A 53 -6.46 -9.30 -12.50
N GLY A 54 -6.89 -9.20 -11.24
CA GLY A 54 -8.30 -9.12 -10.86
C GLY A 54 -8.92 -7.75 -11.17
N THR A 55 -10.17 -7.58 -10.77
CA THR A 55 -10.87 -6.28 -10.88
C THR A 55 -10.23 -5.24 -9.97
N GLN A 56 -10.26 -3.96 -10.38
CA GLN A 56 -9.69 -2.85 -9.58
C GLN A 56 -10.29 -2.79 -8.17
N MET A 57 -11.60 -3.00 -8.04
CA MET A 57 -12.30 -3.13 -6.77
C MET A 57 -13.01 -4.48 -6.71
N PRO A 58 -12.38 -5.52 -6.12
CA PRO A 58 -12.99 -6.83 -5.94
C PRO A 58 -14.19 -6.80 -4.99
N ASP A 59 -15.18 -7.63 -5.26
CA ASP A 59 -16.37 -7.73 -4.39
C ASP A 59 -16.00 -8.24 -2.99
N SER A 60 -14.92 -9.03 -2.85
CA SER A 60 -14.40 -9.48 -1.55
C SER A 60 -13.90 -8.32 -0.67
N ILE A 61 -13.33 -7.28 -1.27
CA ILE A 61 -12.92 -6.05 -0.57
C ILE A 61 -14.14 -5.23 -0.18
N VAL A 62 -15.10 -5.07 -1.10
CA VAL A 62 -16.38 -4.39 -0.79
C VAL A 62 -17.09 -5.07 0.38
N GLN A 63 -17.16 -6.40 0.35
CA GLN A 63 -17.77 -7.16 1.44
C GLN A 63 -17.00 -7.02 2.76
N GLY A 64 -15.67 -6.99 2.70
CA GLY A 64 -14.83 -6.73 3.88
C GLY A 64 -15.11 -5.36 4.49
N LEU A 65 -15.24 -4.31 3.70
CA LEU A 65 -15.59 -2.96 4.17
C LEU A 65 -17.01 -2.90 4.76
N ILE A 66 -17.95 -3.69 4.24
CA ILE A 66 -19.29 -3.82 4.82
C ILE A 66 -19.24 -4.54 6.16
N ASP A 67 -18.50 -5.62 6.27
CA ASP A 67 -18.35 -6.40 7.51
C ASP A 67 -17.68 -5.58 8.62
N GLU A 68 -16.72 -4.72 8.26
CA GLU A 68 -16.08 -3.75 9.17
C GLU A 68 -17.00 -2.54 9.50
N GLY A 69 -18.17 -2.45 8.88
CA GLY A 69 -19.12 -1.35 9.12
C GLY A 69 -18.69 0.00 8.53
N VAL A 70 -17.70 -0.01 7.63
CA VAL A 70 -17.19 1.21 6.94
C VAL A 70 -18.19 1.67 5.88
N VAL A 71 -18.84 0.71 5.23
CA VAL A 71 -19.87 0.93 4.19
C VAL A 71 -21.11 0.15 4.56
N THR A 72 -22.30 0.72 4.31
CA THR A 72 -23.56 -0.01 4.56
C THR A 72 -23.90 -0.93 3.39
N ALA A 73 -24.49 -2.09 3.69
CA ALA A 73 -24.85 -3.09 2.68
C ALA A 73 -25.92 -2.61 1.69
N ASP A 74 -26.73 -1.64 2.09
CA ASP A 74 -27.80 -1.01 1.29
C ASP A 74 -27.35 0.23 0.53
N ALA A 75 -26.06 0.63 0.66
CA ALA A 75 -25.52 1.75 -0.12
C ALA A 75 -25.55 1.43 -1.63
N PRO A 76 -25.74 2.42 -2.51
CA PRO A 76 -25.57 2.23 -3.96
C PRO A 76 -24.23 1.61 -4.32
N ALA A 77 -24.20 0.71 -5.33
CA ALA A 77 -23.03 -0.07 -5.68
C ALA A 77 -21.80 0.77 -6.09
N ASP A 78 -22.01 1.94 -6.69
CA ASP A 78 -20.97 2.90 -7.03
C ASP A 78 -20.34 3.53 -5.77
N LEU A 79 -21.13 3.81 -4.75
CA LEU A 79 -20.65 4.27 -3.44
C LEU A 79 -19.90 3.14 -2.71
N GLN A 80 -20.42 1.91 -2.71
CA GLN A 80 -19.73 0.78 -2.07
C GLN A 80 -18.33 0.55 -2.68
N LYS A 81 -18.18 0.75 -4.00
CA LYS A 81 -16.93 0.57 -4.73
C LYS A 81 -16.01 1.80 -4.73
N ASN A 82 -16.42 2.90 -4.10
CA ASN A 82 -15.63 4.13 -4.00
C ASN A 82 -14.53 3.97 -2.93
N ALA A 83 -13.60 3.07 -3.16
CA ALA A 83 -12.54 2.70 -2.25
C ALA A 83 -11.24 2.41 -3.01
N VAL A 84 -10.15 2.32 -2.29
CA VAL A 84 -8.87 1.78 -2.75
C VAL A 84 -8.37 0.74 -1.76
N TRP A 85 -7.45 -0.11 -2.21
CA TRP A 85 -6.82 -1.11 -1.37
C TRP A 85 -5.34 -1.23 -1.65
N ARG A 86 -4.61 -1.75 -0.69
CA ARG A 86 -3.16 -1.97 -0.71
C ARG A 86 -2.79 -3.19 0.11
N CYS A 87 -1.53 -3.59 0.04
CA CYS A 87 -0.97 -4.64 0.88
C CYS A 87 -0.07 -4.04 1.96
N MET A 88 -0.23 -4.49 3.20
CA MET A 88 0.69 -4.20 4.29
C MET A 88 0.91 -5.49 5.10
N ASP A 89 2.17 -5.90 5.22
CA ASP A 89 2.61 -7.10 5.93
C ASP A 89 1.91 -8.41 5.50
N GLY A 90 1.58 -8.52 4.20
CA GLY A 90 0.89 -9.67 3.64
C GLY A 90 -0.64 -9.63 3.77
N HIS A 91 -1.20 -8.59 4.36
CA HIS A 91 -2.63 -8.41 4.59
C HIS A 91 -3.21 -7.37 3.62
N VAL A 92 -4.52 -7.52 3.34
CA VAL A 92 -5.28 -6.54 2.56
C VAL A 92 -5.76 -5.43 3.48
N TRP A 93 -5.43 -4.20 3.11
CA TRP A 93 -5.92 -2.99 3.76
C TRP A 93 -6.74 -2.17 2.76
N ALA A 94 -7.89 -1.68 3.17
CA ALA A 94 -8.75 -0.88 2.32
C ALA A 94 -9.13 0.45 2.98
N CYS A 95 -9.28 1.49 2.15
CA CYS A 95 -9.75 2.81 2.55
C CYS A 95 -10.91 3.21 1.65
N HIS A 96 -12.03 3.59 2.24
CA HIS A 96 -13.20 4.09 1.52
C HIS A 96 -13.16 5.62 1.48
N PHE A 97 -13.31 6.21 0.27
CA PHE A 97 -13.17 7.67 0.11
C PHE A 97 -14.23 8.49 0.86
N GLY A 98 -15.41 7.93 1.13
CA GLY A 98 -16.47 8.52 1.96
C GLY A 98 -16.62 10.03 1.79
N ALA A 99 -16.38 10.79 2.86
CA ALA A 99 -16.44 12.25 2.88
C ALA A 99 -15.15 12.91 2.34
N ASN A 100 -14.60 12.44 1.21
CA ASN A 100 -13.36 12.93 0.61
C ASN A 100 -12.12 12.67 1.49
N LEU A 101 -11.99 11.48 2.05
CA LEU A 101 -10.81 11.05 2.80
C LEU A 101 -9.60 10.93 1.87
N PRO A 102 -8.38 11.28 2.34
CA PRO A 102 -7.16 11.28 1.52
C PRO A 102 -6.54 9.86 1.42
N CYS A 103 -7.33 8.87 0.96
CA CYS A 103 -6.90 7.47 0.91
C CYS A 103 -5.65 7.23 0.03
N GLN A 104 -5.42 8.07 -0.99
CA GLN A 104 -4.30 7.89 -1.94
C GLN A 104 -3.10 8.80 -1.64
N GLU A 105 -3.23 9.68 -0.66
CA GLU A 105 -2.18 10.63 -0.30
C GLU A 105 -1.39 10.12 0.90
N LYS A 106 -0.08 10.38 0.90
CA LYS A 106 0.74 10.17 2.11
C LYS A 106 0.37 11.23 3.16
N ALA A 107 0.44 10.84 4.41
CA ALA A 107 0.22 11.73 5.54
C ALA A 107 1.19 12.93 5.49
N ASP A 108 0.67 14.13 5.61
CA ASP A 108 1.48 15.32 5.80
C ASP A 108 1.82 15.50 7.29
N THR A 109 3.07 15.23 7.62
CA THR A 109 3.64 15.37 8.97
C THR A 109 4.38 16.70 9.15
N SER A 110 4.33 17.60 8.16
CA SER A 110 4.97 18.92 8.23
C SER A 110 4.30 19.75 9.35
N ARG A 111 5.15 20.46 10.09
CA ARG A 111 4.75 21.49 11.05
C ARG A 111 5.00 22.90 10.52
N THR A 112 5.38 23.00 9.25
CA THR A 112 5.59 24.27 8.58
C THR A 112 4.29 24.71 7.93
N PRO A 113 3.72 25.86 8.29
CA PRO A 113 2.49 26.34 7.67
C PRO A 113 2.70 26.66 6.20
N THR A 114 1.67 26.44 5.40
CA THR A 114 1.64 26.84 3.99
C THR A 114 1.30 28.34 3.86
N ALA A 115 1.55 28.89 2.65
CA ALA A 115 1.18 30.28 2.37
C ALA A 115 -0.33 30.52 2.51
N ASP A 116 -1.16 29.53 2.18
CA ASP A 116 -2.61 29.59 2.30
C ASP A 116 -3.07 29.63 3.76
N MET A 117 -2.42 28.81 4.63
CA MET A 117 -2.67 28.86 6.08
C MET A 117 -2.28 30.21 6.67
N GLU A 118 -1.14 30.77 6.28
CA GLU A 118 -0.70 32.10 6.73
C GLU A 118 -1.63 33.20 6.23
N SER A 119 -2.15 33.10 5.00
CA SER A 119 -3.13 34.05 4.46
C SER A 119 -4.44 33.97 5.22
N PHE A 120 -4.95 32.74 5.46
CA PHE A 120 -6.15 32.53 6.26
C PHE A 120 -6.02 33.13 7.66
N CYS A 121 -4.89 32.94 8.34
CA CYS A 121 -4.70 33.46 9.69
C CYS A 121 -4.56 35.00 9.74
N LYS A 122 -4.08 35.65 8.69
CA LYS A 122 -4.07 37.12 8.62
C LYS A 122 -5.51 37.67 8.60
N GLU A 123 -6.43 36.98 7.93
CA GLU A 123 -7.83 37.33 7.86
C GLU A 123 -8.61 36.88 9.10
N ASN A 124 -8.17 35.81 9.76
CA ASN A 124 -8.81 35.17 10.90
C ASN A 124 -7.81 34.98 12.06
N PRO A 125 -7.32 36.05 12.70
CA PRO A 125 -6.14 36.04 13.56
C PRO A 125 -6.27 35.23 14.85
N THR A 126 -7.48 34.83 15.22
CA THR A 126 -7.77 34.05 16.44
C THR A 126 -8.66 32.82 16.17
N ALA A 127 -8.62 32.31 14.94
CA ALA A 127 -9.39 31.10 14.59
C ALA A 127 -8.87 29.89 15.36
N ASP A 128 -9.74 29.21 16.10
CA ASP A 128 -9.40 28.02 16.88
C ASP A 128 -9.05 26.83 16.00
N VAL A 129 -9.57 26.78 14.76
CA VAL A 129 -9.31 25.72 13.78
C VAL A 129 -9.14 26.33 12.39
N ILE A 130 -8.09 25.93 11.68
CA ILE A 130 -7.95 26.19 10.24
C ILE A 130 -8.64 25.05 9.49
N PRO A 131 -9.62 25.34 8.61
CA PRO A 131 -10.37 24.30 7.89
C PRO A 131 -9.50 23.42 7.00
N ALA A 132 -9.89 22.15 6.83
CA ALA A 132 -9.19 21.20 5.95
C ALA A 132 -9.11 21.63 4.47
N ALA A 133 -10.02 22.51 4.02
CA ALA A 133 -9.93 23.13 2.70
C ALA A 133 -8.69 24.04 2.53
N VAL A 134 -8.10 24.53 3.64
CA VAL A 134 -6.91 25.37 3.66
C VAL A 134 -5.66 24.57 4.03
N THR A 135 -5.78 23.68 5.05
CA THR A 135 -4.63 22.89 5.53
C THR A 135 -4.28 21.71 4.62
N GLY A 136 -5.21 21.28 3.76
CA GLY A 136 -5.17 19.96 3.13
C GLY A 136 -5.80 18.89 4.04
N ARG A 137 -6.17 17.76 3.43
CA ARG A 137 -6.85 16.67 4.15
C ARG A 137 -5.88 15.60 4.67
N ALA A 138 -4.65 15.61 4.19
CA ALA A 138 -3.61 14.63 4.54
C ALA A 138 -2.79 15.04 5.78
N THR A 139 -3.00 16.26 6.33
CA THR A 139 -2.27 16.69 7.53
C THR A 139 -2.63 15.84 8.75
N VAL A 140 -1.60 15.47 9.52
CA VAL A 140 -1.79 14.76 10.79
C VAL A 140 -2.15 15.71 11.95
N TYR A 141 -2.08 17.04 11.72
CA TYR A 141 -2.25 18.04 12.75
C TYR A 141 -3.57 18.82 12.59
N GLU A 142 -4.19 19.12 13.71
CA GLU A 142 -5.12 20.23 13.82
C GLU A 142 -4.29 21.53 13.86
N TRP A 143 -4.75 22.53 13.10
CA TRP A 143 -4.09 23.84 13.00
C TRP A 143 -5.03 24.94 13.50
N LYS A 144 -4.43 25.98 14.10
CA LYS A 144 -5.12 27.15 14.62
C LYS A 144 -4.39 28.45 14.24
N CYS A 145 -5.04 29.57 14.46
CA CYS A 145 -4.41 30.90 14.30
C CYS A 145 -4.14 31.52 15.67
N THR A 146 -2.92 31.98 15.88
CA THR A 146 -2.50 32.71 17.07
C THR A 146 -1.86 34.03 16.67
N GLY A 147 -2.52 35.15 16.94
CA GLY A 147 -1.99 36.48 16.60
C GLY A 147 -1.72 36.65 15.09
N GLY A 148 -2.57 36.06 14.24
CA GLY A 148 -2.46 36.15 12.78
C GLY A 148 -1.42 35.21 12.15
N LYS A 149 -0.92 34.21 12.89
CA LYS A 149 0.02 33.18 12.41
C LYS A 149 -0.59 31.80 12.57
N ALA A 150 -0.31 30.92 11.61
CA ALA A 150 -0.74 29.52 11.68
C ALA A 150 0.20 28.70 12.57
N GLU A 151 -0.36 27.94 13.49
CA GLU A 151 0.37 27.07 14.43
C GLU A 151 -0.32 25.72 14.55
N THR A 152 0.50 24.66 14.73
CA THR A 152 -0.04 23.33 15.06
C THR A 152 -0.63 23.34 16.48
N ALA A 153 -1.87 22.85 16.63
CA ALA A 153 -2.53 22.73 17.94
C ALA A 153 -2.22 21.37 18.58
N LYS A 154 -2.58 20.28 17.91
CA LYS A 154 -2.33 18.90 18.35
C LYS A 154 -2.23 17.96 17.16
N GLN A 155 -1.63 16.78 17.35
CA GLN A 155 -1.73 15.69 16.41
C GLN A 155 -3.08 14.98 16.59
N VAL A 156 -3.81 14.76 15.50
CA VAL A 156 -5.16 14.18 15.49
C VAL A 156 -5.21 12.83 14.77
N PHE A 157 -4.26 12.54 13.88
CA PHE A 157 -4.19 11.28 13.15
C PHE A 157 -2.83 10.61 13.34
N GLN A 158 -2.83 9.28 13.31
CA GLN A 158 -1.62 8.47 13.32
C GLN A 158 -1.14 8.20 11.90
N VAL A 159 0.15 7.93 11.76
CA VAL A 159 0.77 7.53 10.48
C VAL A 159 1.14 6.07 10.56
N ASP A 160 0.76 5.29 9.57
CA ASP A 160 1.13 3.89 9.48
C ASP A 160 2.56 3.68 8.93
N PRO A 161 3.10 2.45 8.94
CA PRO A 161 4.44 2.16 8.45
C PRO A 161 4.67 2.49 6.98
N GLN A 162 3.63 2.56 6.16
CA GLN A 162 3.70 2.97 4.76
C GLN A 162 3.54 4.48 4.57
N GLY A 163 3.31 5.25 5.63
CA GLY A 163 3.21 6.71 5.59
C GLY A 163 1.82 7.24 5.25
N PHE A 164 0.75 6.46 5.38
CA PHE A 164 -0.63 6.92 5.22
C PHE A 164 -1.27 7.25 6.57
N LEU A 165 -2.41 7.97 6.55
CA LEU A 165 -3.22 8.21 7.74
C LEU A 165 -3.86 6.89 8.19
N ALA A 166 -3.33 6.28 9.26
CA ALA A 166 -3.72 4.96 9.74
C ALA A 166 -5.21 4.84 10.05
N ASP A 167 -5.79 5.91 10.57
CA ASP A 167 -7.19 5.97 11.03
C ASP A 167 -8.23 5.75 9.90
N PHE A 168 -7.83 5.82 8.64
CA PHE A 168 -8.73 5.66 7.48
C PHE A 168 -8.56 4.34 6.74
N TRP A 169 -7.63 3.49 7.20
CA TRP A 169 -7.35 2.20 6.58
C TRP A 169 -7.79 1.05 7.50
N TYR A 170 -8.48 0.10 6.92
CA TYR A 170 -9.04 -1.05 7.61
C TYR A 170 -8.38 -2.32 7.10
N GLU A 171 -7.83 -3.13 8.02
CA GLU A 171 -7.37 -4.47 7.69
C GLU A 171 -8.56 -5.37 7.43
N LEU A 172 -8.59 -6.03 6.28
CA LEU A 172 -9.67 -6.92 5.91
C LEU A 172 -9.26 -8.38 6.13
N PRO A 173 -10.06 -9.18 6.87
CA PRO A 173 -9.76 -10.59 7.09
C PRO A 173 -9.94 -11.40 5.80
N SER A 174 -8.99 -12.32 5.52
CA SER A 174 -9.19 -13.36 4.50
C SER A 174 -10.28 -14.32 4.96
N LYS A 175 -11.28 -14.56 4.12
CA LYS A 175 -12.34 -15.54 4.39
C LYS A 175 -12.04 -16.89 3.76
#